data_95945cf0a5fd3ae0cc13d4693c26081b
#
_entry.id   95945cf0a5fd3ae0cc13d4693c26081b
#
_cell.length_a   1.000
_cell.length_b   1.000
_cell.length_c   1.000
_cell.angle_alpha   90.00
_cell.angle_beta   90.00
_cell.angle_gamma   90.00
#
_symmetry.space_group_name_H-M   'P 1'
#
loop_
_entity.id
_entity.type
_entity.pdbx_description
1 polymer ?
#
loop_
_entity_poly.entity_id
_entity_poly.type
_entity_poly.pdbx_seq_one_letter_code
_entity_poly.pdbx_strand_id
1 'polypeptide(L)'
;DYRKELMAKTFSADYPLQVADSMFLHRSFRDSIMVQIGRIPLKDRRYRYSCLNFMLLKEMVENISKMPMNLFLDKEFYKPMEMNCTAYLPLRQFKKEEIVPTVKADYLRKGKVLQGYVHDESAAFMGGVSGNAGLFSTARDVAKVYQLLIDGGVYNEKRYLSRETCDLFLTHT
;
A
#
# COMPACT_ATOMS: atom_id res chain seq x y z
N ASP A 1 22.87 1.58 17.84
CA ASP A 1 22.12 0.86 16.77
C ASP A 1 20.64 1.15 16.95
N TYR A 2 20.17 2.25 16.34
CA TYR A 2 18.77 2.71 16.43
C TYR A 2 17.75 1.65 15.93
N ARG A 3 18.20 0.61 15.20
CA ARG A 3 17.34 -0.52 14.80
C ARG A 3 16.77 -1.26 16.03
N LYS A 4 17.53 -1.34 17.14
CA LYS A 4 17.06 -2.00 18.36
C LYS A 4 15.96 -1.20 19.06
N GLU A 5 15.95 0.11 18.91
CA GLU A 5 14.94 0.99 19.51
C GLU A 5 13.66 1.08 18.65
N LEU A 6 13.78 0.83 17.36
CA LEU A 6 12.66 0.97 16.40
C LEU A 6 11.99 -0.36 16.02
N MET A 7 12.52 -1.50 16.47
CA MET A 7 12.00 -2.83 16.12
C MET A 7 11.86 -3.73 17.36
N ALA A 8 10.75 -4.48 17.43
CA ALA A 8 10.50 -5.50 18.44
C ALA A 8 10.16 -6.85 17.79
N LYS A 9 10.31 -7.95 18.55
CA LYS A 9 9.94 -9.29 18.12
C LYS A 9 8.48 -9.63 18.40
N THR A 10 7.84 -8.88 19.27
CA THR A 10 6.47 -9.09 19.73
C THR A 10 5.66 -7.82 19.60
N PHE A 11 4.36 -7.99 19.42
CA PHE A 11 3.40 -6.87 19.45
C PHE A 11 3.38 -6.17 20.81
N SER A 12 3.31 -4.84 20.80
CA SER A 12 2.96 -4.01 21.94
C SER A 12 2.33 -2.70 21.47
N ALA A 13 1.82 -1.89 22.42
CA ALA A 13 1.26 -0.58 22.11
C ALA A 13 2.27 0.38 21.44
N ASP A 14 3.55 0.23 21.76
CA ASP A 14 4.62 1.03 21.13
C ASP A 14 5.12 0.43 19.81
N TYR A 15 4.94 -0.87 19.59
CA TYR A 15 5.34 -1.60 18.37
C TYR A 15 4.15 -2.31 17.72
N PRO A 16 3.17 -1.56 17.18
CA PRO A 16 1.94 -2.14 16.62
C PRO A 16 2.05 -2.55 15.16
N LEU A 17 3.08 -2.11 14.43
CA LEU A 17 3.19 -2.27 12.98
C LEU A 17 3.91 -3.57 12.64
N GLN A 18 3.17 -4.65 12.39
CA GLN A 18 3.73 -5.94 12.02
C GLN A 18 4.18 -5.93 10.56
N VAL A 19 5.46 -6.27 10.31
CA VAL A 19 6.10 -6.32 8.98
C VAL A 19 6.66 -7.69 8.61
N ALA A 20 6.65 -8.62 9.56
CA ALA A 20 6.90 -10.06 9.38
C ALA A 20 6.39 -10.82 10.61
N ASP A 21 6.44 -12.16 10.59
CA ASP A 21 5.89 -13.02 11.66
C ASP A 21 6.39 -12.64 13.09
N SER A 22 7.63 -12.20 13.20
CA SER A 22 8.23 -11.78 14.48
C SER A 22 9.03 -10.48 14.32
N MET A 23 8.46 -9.51 13.61
CA MET A 23 9.06 -8.20 13.41
C MET A 23 7.97 -7.13 13.45
N PHE A 24 8.08 -6.25 14.42
CA PHE A 24 7.16 -5.16 14.66
C PHE A 24 7.94 -3.86 14.72
N LEU A 25 7.42 -2.81 14.08
CA LEU A 25 8.00 -1.48 14.07
C LEU A 25 7.33 -0.59 15.10
N HIS A 26 8.13 0.33 15.65
CA HIS A 26 7.64 1.36 16.56
C HIS A 26 6.64 2.28 15.83
N ARG A 27 5.61 2.71 16.51
CA ARG A 27 4.53 3.55 15.98
C ARG A 27 5.01 4.87 15.37
N SER A 28 6.13 5.43 15.85
CA SER A 28 6.71 6.68 15.32
C SER A 28 7.46 6.51 13.99
N PHE A 29 7.60 5.28 13.50
CA PHE A 29 8.42 5.02 12.31
C PHE A 29 7.87 5.73 11.08
N ARG A 30 6.54 5.66 10.86
CA ARG A 30 5.84 6.34 9.77
C ARG A 30 6.07 7.86 9.81
N ASP A 31 5.84 8.48 10.98
CA ASP A 31 5.97 9.93 11.13
C ASP A 31 7.41 10.38 10.89
N SER A 32 8.38 9.60 11.35
CA SER A 32 9.80 9.85 11.10
C SER A 32 10.13 9.83 9.60
N ILE A 33 9.57 8.89 8.85
CA ILE A 33 9.73 8.82 7.38
C ILE A 33 9.13 10.06 6.73
N MET A 34 7.92 10.46 7.08
CA MET A 34 7.25 11.61 6.49
C MET A 34 8.02 12.91 6.76
N VAL A 35 8.56 13.09 7.96
CA VAL A 35 9.44 14.21 8.28
C VAL A 35 10.71 14.20 7.41
N GLN A 36 11.33 13.03 7.19
CA GLN A 36 12.51 12.94 6.33
C GLN A 36 12.19 13.24 4.86
N ILE A 37 11.05 12.75 4.35
CA ILE A 37 10.60 13.07 2.98
C ILE A 37 10.46 14.58 2.79
N GLY A 38 9.84 15.28 3.76
CA GLY A 38 9.69 16.73 3.71
C GLY A 38 11.02 17.54 3.75
N ARG A 39 12.11 16.91 4.16
CA ARG A 39 13.44 17.51 4.19
C ARG A 39 14.27 17.25 2.92
N ILE A 40 13.81 16.42 2.01
CA ILE A 40 14.54 16.13 0.78
C ILE A 40 14.48 17.33 -0.15
N PRO A 41 15.62 17.93 -0.53
CA PRO A 41 15.63 19.08 -1.43
C PRO A 41 15.23 18.64 -2.85
N LEU A 42 14.40 19.43 -3.51
CA LEU A 42 14.12 19.29 -4.92
C LEU A 42 15.34 19.67 -5.74
N LYS A 43 15.92 18.72 -6.48
CA LYS A 43 17.15 18.93 -7.24
C LYS A 43 16.91 19.57 -8.61
N ASP A 44 15.86 19.15 -9.31
CA ASP A 44 15.48 19.67 -10.63
C ASP A 44 13.96 19.57 -10.82
N ARG A 45 13.42 20.17 -11.91
CA ARG A 45 12.00 20.14 -12.25
C ARG A 45 11.65 19.11 -13.31
N ARG A 46 12.54 18.16 -13.61
CA ARG A 46 12.27 17.09 -14.57
C ARG A 46 11.45 16.00 -13.92
N TYR A 47 10.55 15.42 -14.69
CA TYR A 47 9.81 14.23 -14.25
C TYR A 47 10.79 13.12 -13.86
N ARG A 48 10.61 12.57 -12.68
CA ARG A 48 11.34 11.41 -12.18
C ARG A 48 10.42 10.56 -11.34
N TYR A 49 10.26 9.29 -11.73
CA TYR A 49 9.52 8.33 -10.92
C TYR A 49 10.16 8.19 -9.53
N SER A 50 9.31 8.15 -8.52
CA SER A 50 9.73 7.86 -7.14
C SER A 50 8.60 7.24 -6.35
N CYS A 51 8.89 6.21 -5.55
CA CYS A 51 7.96 5.66 -4.56
C CYS A 51 7.46 6.73 -3.57
N LEU A 52 8.29 7.75 -3.29
CA LEU A 52 7.92 8.85 -2.39
C LEU A 52 6.68 9.60 -2.87
N ASN A 53 6.49 9.76 -4.18
CA ASN A 53 5.31 10.43 -4.74
C ASN A 53 4.02 9.71 -4.31
N PHE A 54 4.03 8.38 -4.37
CA PHE A 54 2.88 7.57 -3.99
C PHE A 54 2.64 7.52 -2.48
N MET A 55 3.71 7.61 -1.68
CA MET A 55 3.56 7.78 -0.23
C MET A 55 2.86 9.10 0.11
N LEU A 56 3.26 10.20 -0.56
CA LEU A 56 2.60 11.50 -0.40
C LEU A 56 1.14 11.46 -0.88
N LEU A 57 0.85 10.82 -2.02
CA LEU A 57 -0.51 10.64 -2.50
C LEU A 57 -1.37 9.86 -1.50
N LYS A 58 -0.83 8.85 -0.86
CA LYS A 58 -1.53 8.14 0.22
C LYS A 58 -1.90 9.08 1.37
N GLU A 59 -0.96 9.91 1.83
CA GLU A 59 -1.24 10.91 2.88
C GLU A 59 -2.32 11.92 2.43
N MET A 60 -2.32 12.32 1.16
CA MET A 60 -3.36 13.20 0.60
C MET A 60 -4.73 12.51 0.64
N VAL A 61 -4.82 11.24 0.22
CA VAL A 61 -6.08 10.47 0.28
C VAL A 61 -6.60 10.39 1.71
N GLU A 62 -5.74 10.08 2.69
CA GLU A 62 -6.13 9.98 4.10
C GLU A 62 -6.55 11.34 4.67
N ASN A 63 -5.87 12.42 4.28
CA ASN A 63 -6.21 13.77 4.71
C ASN A 63 -7.54 14.27 4.15
N ILE A 64 -7.86 13.93 2.90
CA ILE A 64 -9.11 14.33 2.24
C ILE A 64 -10.27 13.46 2.73
N SER A 65 -10.11 12.14 2.73
CA SER A 65 -11.16 11.19 3.10
C SER A 65 -11.42 11.12 4.60
N LYS A 66 -10.48 11.58 5.42
CA LYS A 66 -10.46 11.41 6.89
C LYS A 66 -10.52 9.95 7.33
N MET A 67 -10.04 9.06 6.46
CA MET A 67 -10.01 7.61 6.69
C MET A 67 -8.64 7.04 6.35
N PRO A 68 -8.16 5.98 7.03
CA PRO A 68 -7.03 5.18 6.57
C PRO A 68 -7.25 4.69 5.13
N MET A 69 -6.23 4.80 4.27
CA MET A 69 -6.36 4.52 2.84
C MET A 69 -6.90 3.11 2.55
N ASN A 70 -6.45 2.11 3.28
CA ASN A 70 -6.94 0.74 3.11
C ASN A 70 -8.45 0.59 3.41
N LEU A 71 -8.97 1.31 4.41
CA LEU A 71 -10.39 1.31 4.74
C LEU A 71 -11.21 2.13 3.72
N PHE A 72 -10.64 3.24 3.26
CA PHE A 72 -11.25 4.04 2.20
C PHE A 72 -11.41 3.24 0.91
N LEU A 73 -10.33 2.59 0.46
CA LEU A 73 -10.34 1.78 -0.76
C LEU A 73 -11.26 0.55 -0.65
N ASP A 74 -11.28 -0.10 0.50
CA ASP A 74 -12.18 -1.22 0.76
C ASP A 74 -13.65 -0.79 0.66
N LYS A 75 -13.99 0.34 1.28
CA LYS A 75 -15.36 0.87 1.30
C LYS A 75 -15.83 1.40 -0.05
N GLU A 76 -15.00 2.20 -0.72
CA GLU A 76 -15.41 2.96 -1.91
C GLU A 76 -15.19 2.20 -3.23
N PHE A 77 -14.25 1.24 -3.24
CA PHE A 77 -13.85 0.52 -4.46
C PHE A 77 -13.97 -1.00 -4.29
N TYR A 78 -13.24 -1.63 -3.37
CA TYR A 78 -13.09 -3.09 -3.38
C TYR A 78 -14.41 -3.81 -3.12
N LYS A 79 -15.14 -3.45 -2.07
CA LYS A 79 -16.45 -4.05 -1.78
C LYS A 79 -17.51 -3.76 -2.86
N PRO A 80 -17.72 -2.50 -3.29
CA PRO A 80 -18.71 -2.22 -4.32
C PRO A 80 -18.38 -2.83 -5.69
N MET A 81 -17.10 -3.06 -5.98
CA MET A 81 -16.64 -3.74 -7.20
C MET A 81 -16.53 -5.27 -7.02
N GLU A 82 -16.92 -5.80 -5.87
CA GLU A 82 -16.82 -7.23 -5.55
C GLU A 82 -15.39 -7.80 -5.70
N MET A 83 -14.38 -7.00 -5.37
CA MET A 83 -12.96 -7.39 -5.38
C MET A 83 -12.62 -8.15 -4.10
N ASN A 84 -13.22 -9.32 -3.94
CA ASN A 84 -13.23 -10.07 -2.67
C ASN A 84 -11.87 -10.68 -2.28
N CYS A 85 -10.90 -10.70 -3.21
CA CYS A 85 -9.54 -11.19 -2.98
C CYS A 85 -8.50 -10.06 -3.02
N THR A 86 -8.92 -8.82 -2.76
CA THR A 86 -8.06 -7.63 -2.78
C THR A 86 -8.00 -6.99 -1.42
N ALA A 87 -6.79 -6.89 -0.84
CA ALA A 87 -6.61 -6.29 0.48
C ALA A 87 -5.19 -5.78 0.72
N TYR A 88 -5.07 -4.72 1.50
CA TYR A 88 -3.86 -4.44 2.27
C TYR A 88 -3.85 -5.32 3.55
N LEU A 89 -2.67 -5.65 4.05
CA LEU A 89 -2.49 -6.47 5.26
C LEU A 89 -3.32 -7.77 5.18
N PRO A 90 -3.11 -8.61 4.15
CA PRO A 90 -4.02 -9.68 3.79
C PRO A 90 -4.20 -10.73 4.89
N LEU A 91 -3.23 -10.91 5.79
CA LEU A 91 -3.34 -11.83 6.94
C LEU A 91 -4.44 -11.46 7.95
N ARG A 92 -5.06 -10.27 7.80
CA ARG A 92 -6.24 -9.89 8.60
C ARG A 92 -7.55 -10.50 8.06
N GLN A 93 -7.55 -10.96 6.81
CA GLN A 93 -8.76 -11.42 6.11
C GLN A 93 -8.62 -12.85 5.56
N PHE A 94 -7.39 -13.25 5.20
CA PHE A 94 -7.11 -14.53 4.53
C PHE A 94 -6.15 -15.36 5.38
N LYS A 95 -6.24 -16.67 5.24
CA LYS A 95 -5.28 -17.60 5.82
C LYS A 95 -3.95 -17.48 5.06
N LYS A 96 -2.86 -17.72 5.76
CA LYS A 96 -1.50 -17.59 5.18
C LYS A 96 -1.32 -18.49 3.96
N GLU A 97 -1.89 -19.69 4.00
CA GLU A 97 -1.82 -20.71 2.95
C GLU A 97 -2.52 -20.30 1.66
N GLU A 98 -3.46 -19.35 1.73
CA GLU A 98 -4.19 -18.80 0.58
C GLU A 98 -3.40 -17.68 -0.13
N ILE A 99 -2.30 -17.22 0.47
CA ILE A 99 -1.50 -16.10 -0.05
C ILE A 99 -0.21 -16.65 -0.64
N VAL A 100 0.07 -16.31 -1.89
CA VAL A 100 1.34 -16.68 -2.53
C VAL A 100 2.50 -15.96 -1.84
N PRO A 101 3.65 -16.64 -1.57
CA PRO A 101 4.82 -16.00 -1.05
C PRO A 101 5.28 -14.82 -1.91
N THR A 102 5.55 -13.68 -1.29
CA THR A 102 5.97 -12.46 -1.96
C THR A 102 7.40 -12.55 -2.45
N VAL A 103 8.28 -13.14 -1.63
CA VAL A 103 9.69 -13.38 -1.97
C VAL A 103 10.24 -14.57 -1.18
N LYS A 104 11.14 -15.34 -1.81
CA LYS A 104 11.75 -16.54 -1.18
C LYS A 104 12.79 -16.22 -0.11
N ALA A 105 13.55 -15.15 -0.31
CA ALA A 105 14.62 -14.74 0.61
C ALA A 105 14.63 -13.20 0.69
N ASP A 106 14.07 -12.68 1.76
CA ASP A 106 14.00 -11.24 1.99
C ASP A 106 15.21 -10.77 2.80
N TYR A 107 15.90 -9.74 2.30
CA TYR A 107 17.11 -9.22 2.95
C TYR A 107 16.81 -8.59 4.31
N LEU A 108 15.78 -7.76 4.40
CA LEU A 108 15.38 -7.07 5.63
C LEU A 108 14.93 -8.07 6.71
N ARG A 109 14.26 -9.18 6.30
CA ARG A 109 13.75 -10.24 7.19
C ARG A 109 14.69 -11.43 7.27
N LYS A 110 15.99 -11.21 7.07
CA LYS A 110 17.09 -12.18 7.27
C LYS A 110 16.99 -13.46 6.41
N GLY A 111 16.68 -13.32 5.14
CA GLY A 111 16.65 -14.42 4.19
C GLY A 111 15.47 -15.38 4.35
N LYS A 112 14.46 -15.05 5.13
CA LYS A 112 13.25 -15.85 5.29
C LYS A 112 12.30 -15.66 4.13
N VAL A 113 11.48 -16.68 3.87
CA VAL A 113 10.32 -16.56 2.99
C VAL A 113 9.35 -15.53 3.57
N LEU A 114 8.96 -14.56 2.75
CA LEU A 114 7.98 -13.56 3.12
C LEU A 114 6.64 -13.92 2.47
N GLN A 115 5.61 -14.10 3.29
CA GLN A 115 4.27 -14.50 2.86
C GLN A 115 3.21 -13.76 3.67
N GLY A 116 2.32 -13.05 2.98
CA GLY A 116 1.29 -12.21 3.60
C GLY A 116 1.78 -10.85 4.08
N TYR A 117 3.03 -10.50 3.83
CA TYR A 117 3.61 -9.19 4.09
C TYR A 117 4.19 -8.59 2.82
N VAL A 118 4.13 -7.25 2.72
CA VAL A 118 4.67 -6.52 1.58
C VAL A 118 6.19 -6.70 1.50
N HIS A 119 6.71 -6.97 0.28
CA HIS A 119 8.14 -7.07 0.05
C HIS A 119 8.84 -5.72 0.10
N ASP A 120 8.26 -4.69 -0.54
CA ASP A 120 8.83 -3.35 -0.59
C ASP A 120 9.12 -2.83 0.82
N GLU A 121 10.39 -2.47 1.07
CA GLU A 121 10.86 -2.06 2.39
C GLU A 121 10.22 -0.75 2.84
N SER A 122 10.05 0.21 1.92
CA SER A 122 9.46 1.50 2.22
C SER A 122 7.99 1.37 2.60
N ALA A 123 7.23 0.53 1.89
CA ALA A 123 5.85 0.21 2.24
C ALA A 123 5.74 -0.57 3.56
N ALA A 124 6.67 -1.48 3.84
CA ALA A 124 6.74 -2.16 5.12
C ALA A 124 6.95 -1.17 6.27
N PHE A 125 7.85 -0.22 6.09
CA PHE A 125 8.10 0.84 7.08
C PHE A 125 6.92 1.80 7.28
N MET A 126 6.02 1.89 6.30
CA MET A 126 4.72 2.56 6.42
C MET A 126 3.64 1.68 7.07
N GLY A 127 4.00 0.52 7.60
CA GLY A 127 3.08 -0.41 8.25
C GLY A 127 2.34 -1.34 7.29
N GLY A 128 2.84 -1.52 6.07
CA GLY A 128 2.26 -2.40 5.05
C GLY A 128 1.11 -1.80 4.26
N VAL A 129 0.71 -0.55 4.56
CA VAL A 129 -0.28 0.22 3.82
C VAL A 129 0.40 1.47 3.25
N SER A 130 0.72 1.44 1.96
CA SER A 130 1.39 2.55 1.28
C SER A 130 0.90 2.71 -0.15
N GLY A 131 1.02 3.92 -0.71
CA GLY A 131 0.55 4.19 -2.07
C GLY A 131 1.43 3.56 -3.16
N ASN A 132 2.69 3.23 -2.84
CA ASN A 132 3.63 2.64 -3.77
C ASN A 132 3.61 1.10 -3.81
N ALA A 133 3.19 0.45 -2.71
CA ALA A 133 3.13 -1.01 -2.60
C ALA A 133 2.28 -1.46 -1.40
N GLY A 134 2.07 -2.78 -1.24
CA GLY A 134 1.39 -3.37 -0.09
C GLY A 134 0.03 -3.95 -0.40
N LEU A 135 -0.50 -3.75 -1.60
CA LEU A 135 -1.75 -4.35 -2.03
C LEU A 135 -1.52 -5.79 -2.49
N PHE A 136 -2.35 -6.69 -2.01
CA PHE A 136 -2.47 -8.08 -2.47
C PHE A 136 -3.78 -8.25 -3.22
N SER A 137 -3.75 -8.99 -4.33
CA SER A 137 -4.93 -9.16 -5.17
C SER A 137 -4.80 -10.42 -6.03
N THR A 138 -5.83 -10.68 -6.84
CA THR A 138 -5.83 -11.67 -7.90
C THR A 138 -5.90 -10.98 -9.26
N ALA A 139 -5.48 -11.67 -10.32
CA ALA A 139 -5.61 -11.16 -11.69
C ALA A 139 -7.06 -10.81 -12.04
N ARG A 140 -8.03 -11.59 -11.53
CA ARG A 140 -9.46 -11.35 -11.74
C ARG A 140 -9.91 -10.02 -11.12
N ASP A 141 -9.50 -9.73 -9.88
CA ASP A 141 -9.89 -8.49 -9.21
C ASP A 141 -9.20 -7.28 -9.85
N VAL A 142 -7.91 -7.40 -10.19
CA VAL A 142 -7.17 -6.34 -10.89
C VAL A 142 -7.80 -6.03 -12.25
N ALA A 143 -8.28 -7.03 -12.99
CA ALA A 143 -8.96 -6.84 -14.27
C ALA A 143 -10.20 -5.94 -14.16
N LYS A 144 -10.91 -5.95 -13.02
CA LYS A 144 -12.07 -5.07 -12.78
C LYS A 144 -11.66 -3.59 -12.74
N VAL A 145 -10.49 -3.28 -12.20
CA VAL A 145 -9.96 -1.90 -12.20
C VAL A 145 -9.62 -1.45 -13.61
N TYR A 146 -9.00 -2.32 -14.42
CA TYR A 146 -8.75 -2.00 -15.83
C TYR A 146 -10.05 -1.83 -16.61
N GLN A 147 -11.04 -2.69 -16.39
CA GLN A 147 -12.36 -2.56 -17.01
C GLN A 147 -13.02 -1.23 -16.62
N LEU A 148 -12.99 -0.84 -15.35
CA LEU A 148 -13.46 0.46 -14.87
C LEU A 148 -12.83 1.62 -15.66
N LEU A 149 -11.53 1.59 -15.89
CA LEU A 149 -10.83 2.64 -16.65
C LEU A 149 -11.24 2.65 -18.13
N ILE A 150 -11.31 1.47 -18.78
CA ILE A 150 -11.71 1.32 -20.18
C ILE A 150 -13.15 1.80 -20.39
N ASP A 151 -14.05 1.52 -19.46
CA ASP A 151 -15.44 1.95 -19.50
C ASP A 151 -15.65 3.42 -19.05
N GLY A 152 -14.56 4.20 -19.04
CA GLY A 152 -14.59 5.63 -18.70
C GLY A 152 -15.08 5.92 -17.29
N GLY A 153 -14.68 5.09 -16.33
CA GLY A 153 -14.93 5.29 -14.90
C GLY A 153 -16.26 4.73 -14.39
N VAL A 154 -16.93 3.86 -15.16
CA VAL A 154 -18.16 3.18 -14.76
C VAL A 154 -17.90 1.69 -14.59
N TYR A 155 -18.42 1.09 -13.52
CA TYR A 155 -18.41 -0.36 -13.30
C TYR A 155 -19.70 -0.78 -12.59
N ASN A 156 -20.38 -1.81 -13.10
CA ASN A 156 -21.69 -2.25 -12.61
C ASN A 156 -22.67 -1.10 -12.44
N GLU A 157 -22.86 -0.29 -13.48
CA GLU A 157 -23.77 0.87 -13.54
C GLU A 157 -23.43 2.01 -12.55
N LYS A 158 -22.42 1.85 -11.72
CA LYS A 158 -21.95 2.87 -10.79
C LYS A 158 -20.76 3.63 -11.37
N ARG A 159 -20.81 4.98 -11.30
CA ARG A 159 -19.67 5.82 -11.63
C ARG A 159 -18.76 5.99 -10.44
N TYR A 160 -17.47 5.67 -10.65
CA TYR A 160 -16.38 5.82 -9.66
C TYR A 160 -15.45 6.97 -10.03
N LEU A 161 -15.17 7.15 -11.32
CA LEU A 161 -14.28 8.20 -11.83
C LEU A 161 -14.97 8.94 -12.96
N SER A 162 -14.57 10.19 -13.21
CA SER A 162 -15.03 10.90 -14.40
C SER A 162 -14.37 10.32 -15.65
N ARG A 163 -15.02 10.47 -16.82
CA ARG A 163 -14.44 10.03 -18.09
C ARG A 163 -13.14 10.78 -18.36
N GLU A 164 -13.11 12.08 -18.10
CA GLU A 164 -11.94 12.94 -18.30
C GLU A 164 -10.75 12.45 -17.47
N THR A 165 -11.00 12.00 -16.23
CA THR A 165 -9.95 11.40 -15.39
C THR A 165 -9.41 10.11 -16.02
N CYS A 166 -10.29 9.22 -16.49
CA CYS A 166 -9.87 7.98 -17.14
C CYS A 166 -9.06 8.26 -18.41
N ASP A 167 -9.54 9.17 -19.25
CA ASP A 167 -8.88 9.54 -20.50
C ASP A 167 -7.48 10.12 -20.23
N LEU A 168 -7.34 10.96 -19.19
CA LEU A 168 -6.05 11.51 -18.77
C LEU A 168 -5.03 10.40 -18.41
N PHE A 169 -5.45 9.37 -17.69
CA PHE A 169 -4.56 8.28 -17.26
C PHE A 169 -4.33 7.21 -18.32
N LEU A 170 -5.18 7.12 -19.34
CA LEU A 170 -5.04 6.18 -20.46
C LEU A 170 -4.31 6.79 -21.67
N THR A 171 -4.14 8.12 -21.71
CA THR A 171 -3.45 8.79 -22.81
C THR A 171 -1.94 8.66 -22.64
N HIS A 172 -1.24 8.25 -23.69
CA HIS A 172 0.22 8.31 -23.74
C HIS A 172 0.67 9.78 -23.85
N THR A 173 1.47 10.23 -22.87
CA THR A 173 2.18 11.52 -22.91
C THR A 173 3.61 11.34 -23.33
#